data_f435879cd1a9854db6f7e3162f6c2452
#
_entry.id   f435879cd1a9854db6f7e3162f6c2452
#
_cell.length_a   1.000
_cell.length_b   1.000
_cell.length_c   1.000
_cell.angle_alpha   90.00
_cell.angle_beta   90.00
_cell.angle_gamma   90.00
#
_symmetry.space_group_name_H-M   'P 1'
#
loop_
_entity.id
_entity.type
_entity.pdbx_description
1 polymer ?
#
loop_
_entity_poly.entity_id
_entity_poly.type
_entity_poly.pdbx_seq_one_letter_code
_entity_poly.pdbx_strand_id
1 'polypeptide(L)'
;MISLYDYTLSGNCYKVRLLLHWLRLEYQRIPVDFHPGREHRSAEFMANINPLGQLPVLRDGDFRLRDAQAILVYVASQYDGSGQWYPKDASARGRITLWLALAEDITRSASAARLHLAFAYPADLAACQRKAHAAFRLLDDHLAMSQHHGRAWLVGTTPTIADIACFPYTALAAEADIDLIAYPALRRWIDDLRHWPGFITMPGILHPSP
;
A
#
# COMPACT_ATOMS: atom_id res chain seq x y z
N MET A 1 -3.49 -13.54 18.68
CA MET A 1 -2.14 -13.31 18.11
C MET A 1 -2.29 -13.01 16.62
N ILE A 2 -1.73 -11.88 16.17
CA ILE A 2 -1.81 -11.47 14.77
C ILE A 2 -0.83 -12.31 13.94
N SER A 3 -1.26 -12.79 12.78
CA SER A 3 -0.42 -13.44 11.76
C SER A 3 -0.69 -12.82 10.41
N LEU A 4 0.37 -12.65 9.60
CA LEU A 4 0.30 -12.05 8.26
C LEU A 4 0.88 -13.03 7.24
N TYR A 5 0.05 -13.53 6.33
CA TYR A 5 0.50 -14.22 5.13
C TYR A 5 1.12 -13.20 4.18
N ASP A 6 2.40 -13.34 3.93
CA ASP A 6 3.24 -12.25 3.43
C ASP A 6 4.17 -12.72 2.30
N TYR A 7 4.41 -11.83 1.35
CA TYR A 7 5.48 -11.94 0.38
C TYR A 7 6.33 -10.67 0.41
N THR A 8 7.63 -10.84 0.59
CA THR A 8 8.55 -9.73 0.86
C THR A 8 8.51 -8.63 -0.20
N LEU A 9 8.38 -8.99 -1.48
CA LEU A 9 8.35 -8.05 -2.60
C LEU A 9 6.96 -7.47 -2.89
N SER A 10 5.93 -7.87 -2.13
CA SER A 10 4.56 -7.36 -2.32
C SER A 10 4.38 -5.99 -1.66
N GLY A 11 4.07 -4.97 -2.46
CA GLY A 11 3.71 -3.65 -1.93
C GLY A 11 2.43 -3.70 -1.08
N ASN A 12 1.45 -4.55 -1.42
CA ASN A 12 0.24 -4.73 -0.61
C ASN A 12 0.55 -5.37 0.76
N CYS A 13 1.44 -6.34 0.83
CA CYS A 13 1.90 -6.88 2.11
C CYS A 13 2.69 -5.82 2.90
N TYR A 14 3.50 -5.04 2.21
CA TYR A 14 4.28 -3.98 2.84
C TYR A 14 3.41 -2.89 3.47
N LYS A 15 2.28 -2.52 2.86
CA LYS A 15 1.29 -1.62 3.48
C LYS A 15 0.92 -2.07 4.89
N VAL A 16 0.62 -3.36 5.03
CA VAL A 16 0.22 -3.95 6.32
C VAL A 16 1.41 -3.99 7.29
N ARG A 17 2.60 -4.41 6.82
CA ARG A 17 3.82 -4.41 7.65
C ARG A 17 4.14 -3.03 8.20
N LEU A 18 4.01 -1.99 7.36
CA LEU A 18 4.30 -0.62 7.73
C LEU A 18 3.37 -0.13 8.84
N LEU A 19 2.06 -0.36 8.72
CA LEU A 19 1.09 0.02 9.75
C LEU A 19 1.29 -0.77 11.05
N LEU A 20 1.49 -2.08 10.97
CA LEU A 20 1.75 -2.92 12.16
C LEU A 20 3.00 -2.43 12.90
N HIS A 21 4.05 -2.07 12.16
CA HIS A 21 5.29 -1.54 12.74
C HIS A 21 5.07 -0.18 13.43
N TRP A 22 4.39 0.77 12.78
CA TRP A 22 4.10 2.09 13.37
C TRP A 22 3.20 2.00 14.60
N LEU A 23 2.30 1.01 14.65
CA LEU A 23 1.48 0.71 15.83
C LEU A 23 2.22 -0.14 16.87
N ARG A 24 3.48 -0.53 16.61
CA ARG A 24 4.32 -1.39 17.48
C ARG A 24 3.63 -2.70 17.85
N LEU A 25 2.87 -3.27 16.91
CA LEU A 25 2.17 -4.53 17.10
C LEU A 25 3.10 -5.70 16.77
N GLU A 26 3.19 -6.64 17.69
CA GLU A 26 3.85 -7.92 17.43
C GLU A 26 2.97 -8.81 16.57
N TYR A 27 3.56 -9.43 15.57
CA TYR A 27 2.86 -10.36 14.68
C TYR A 27 3.79 -11.42 14.13
N GLN A 28 3.20 -12.56 13.78
CA GLN A 28 3.90 -13.65 13.09
C GLN A 28 3.81 -13.44 11.58
N ARG A 29 4.97 -13.40 10.91
CA ARG A 29 5.01 -13.46 9.45
C ARG A 29 4.91 -14.91 9.01
N ILE A 30 3.98 -15.19 8.10
CA ILE A 30 3.84 -16.48 7.42
C ILE A 30 4.26 -16.25 5.97
N PRO A 31 5.50 -16.62 5.60
CA PRO A 31 5.98 -16.41 4.24
C PRO A 31 5.22 -17.29 3.27
N VAL A 32 4.85 -16.73 2.12
CA VAL A 32 4.19 -17.46 1.03
C VAL A 32 5.08 -17.39 -0.21
N ASP A 33 5.39 -18.53 -0.81
CA ASP A 33 6.15 -18.59 -2.07
C ASP A 33 5.28 -18.12 -3.24
N PHE A 34 5.16 -16.79 -3.36
CA PHE A 34 4.40 -16.16 -4.43
C PHE A 34 5.06 -16.41 -5.80
N HIS A 35 6.38 -16.33 -5.86
CA HIS A 35 7.19 -16.56 -7.05
C HIS A 35 8.56 -17.12 -6.63
N PRO A 36 9.04 -18.20 -7.27
CA PRO A 36 8.45 -18.88 -8.43
C PRO A 36 7.38 -19.93 -8.09
N GLY A 37 7.23 -20.35 -6.82
CA GLY A 37 6.41 -21.53 -6.44
C GLY A 37 4.91 -21.36 -6.61
N ARG A 38 4.38 -20.11 -6.72
CA ARG A 38 2.96 -19.82 -6.91
C ARG A 38 2.04 -20.46 -5.86
N GLU A 39 2.54 -20.64 -4.64
CA GLU A 39 1.81 -21.24 -3.50
C GLU A 39 0.44 -20.60 -3.30
N HIS A 40 0.34 -19.26 -3.44
CA HIS A 40 -0.92 -18.50 -3.34
C HIS A 40 -2.00 -18.98 -4.35
N ARG A 41 -1.64 -19.73 -5.37
CA ARG A 41 -2.54 -20.31 -6.39
C ARG A 41 -2.78 -21.81 -6.20
N SER A 42 -2.21 -22.42 -5.17
CA SER A 42 -2.49 -23.82 -4.85
C SER A 42 -3.95 -24.00 -4.42
N ALA A 43 -4.49 -25.19 -4.67
CA ALA A 43 -5.84 -25.55 -4.23
C ALA A 43 -5.98 -25.43 -2.70
N GLU A 44 -4.93 -25.82 -1.97
CA GLU A 44 -4.88 -25.73 -0.51
C GLU A 44 -4.95 -24.27 -0.03
N PHE A 45 -4.13 -23.39 -0.59
CA PHE A 45 -4.14 -21.97 -0.22
C PHE A 45 -5.50 -21.32 -0.53
N MET A 46 -6.05 -21.58 -1.72
CA MET A 46 -7.33 -21.01 -2.12
C MET A 46 -8.51 -21.54 -1.30
N ALA A 47 -8.48 -22.81 -0.91
CA ALA A 47 -9.53 -23.39 -0.08
C ALA A 47 -9.47 -22.91 1.38
N ASN A 48 -8.25 -22.79 1.95
CA ASN A 48 -8.09 -22.61 3.38
C ASN A 48 -7.68 -21.19 3.79
N ILE A 49 -7.07 -20.38 2.90
CA ILE A 49 -6.51 -19.08 3.24
C ILE A 49 -7.24 -17.94 2.52
N ASN A 50 -7.21 -17.91 1.18
CA ASN A 50 -7.88 -16.87 0.39
C ASN A 50 -8.35 -17.42 -0.96
N PRO A 51 -9.67 -17.52 -1.20
CA PRO A 51 -10.20 -18.07 -2.44
C PRO A 51 -9.81 -17.30 -3.70
N LEU A 52 -9.35 -16.05 -3.57
CA LEU A 52 -8.84 -15.26 -4.68
C LEU A 52 -7.36 -15.52 -4.98
N GLY A 53 -6.66 -16.31 -4.14
CA GLY A 53 -5.23 -16.54 -4.28
C GLY A 53 -4.44 -15.23 -4.32
N GLN A 54 -4.68 -14.35 -3.38
CA GLN A 54 -4.05 -13.04 -3.28
C GLN A 54 -3.45 -12.82 -1.88
N LEU A 55 -2.46 -11.94 -1.80
CA LEU A 55 -1.80 -11.50 -0.58
C LEU A 55 -1.94 -9.97 -0.44
N PRO A 56 -1.93 -9.44 0.78
CA PRO A 56 -1.82 -10.12 2.08
C PRO A 56 -3.13 -10.79 2.55
N VAL A 57 -2.99 -11.68 3.54
CA VAL A 57 -4.10 -12.13 4.40
C VAL A 57 -3.66 -11.96 5.85
N LEU A 58 -4.50 -11.33 6.66
CA LEU A 58 -4.30 -11.16 8.08
C LEU A 58 -5.18 -12.15 8.85
N ARG A 59 -4.62 -12.78 9.89
CA ARG A 59 -5.36 -13.49 10.94
C ARG A 59 -5.15 -12.78 12.27
N ASP A 60 -6.23 -12.63 13.02
CA ASP A 60 -6.20 -12.13 14.38
C ASP A 60 -7.11 -13.02 15.26
N GLY A 61 -6.50 -13.95 15.95
CA GLY A 61 -7.24 -15.06 16.56
C GLY A 61 -8.00 -15.85 15.49
N ASP A 62 -9.33 -15.92 15.65
CA ASP A 62 -10.23 -16.60 14.71
C ASP A 62 -10.69 -15.69 13.55
N PHE A 63 -10.49 -14.38 13.69
CA PHE A 63 -10.84 -13.43 12.65
C PHE A 63 -9.83 -13.49 11.51
N ARG A 64 -10.32 -13.55 10.27
CA ARG A 64 -9.49 -13.54 9.07
C ARG A 64 -9.98 -12.47 8.11
N LEU A 65 -9.03 -11.71 7.56
CA LEU A 65 -9.32 -10.65 6.62
C LEU A 65 -8.31 -10.69 5.46
N ARG A 66 -8.79 -10.54 4.26
CA ARG A 66 -8.03 -10.36 3.02
C ARG A 66 -8.22 -8.93 2.52
N ASP A 67 -7.42 -8.54 1.53
CA ASP A 67 -7.33 -7.20 0.96
C ASP A 67 -6.56 -6.21 1.85
N ALA A 68 -5.55 -5.59 1.26
CA ALA A 68 -4.64 -4.70 2.00
C ALA A 68 -5.37 -3.49 2.59
N GLN A 69 -6.28 -2.88 1.84
CA GLN A 69 -7.00 -1.69 2.26
C GLN A 69 -7.98 -2.01 3.40
N ALA A 70 -8.69 -3.14 3.30
CA ALA A 70 -9.57 -3.63 4.36
C ALA A 70 -8.77 -3.96 5.63
N ILE A 71 -7.59 -4.58 5.49
CA ILE A 71 -6.70 -4.88 6.62
C ILE A 71 -6.21 -3.59 7.27
N LEU A 72 -5.83 -2.57 6.50
CA LEU A 72 -5.43 -1.27 7.05
C LEU A 72 -6.54 -0.64 7.88
N VAL A 73 -7.79 -0.65 7.37
CA VAL A 73 -8.96 -0.13 8.11
C VAL A 73 -9.19 -0.91 9.40
N TYR A 74 -9.13 -2.24 9.33
CA TYR A 74 -9.31 -3.10 10.51
C TYR A 74 -8.24 -2.82 11.57
N VAL A 75 -6.96 -2.90 11.19
CA VAL A 75 -5.83 -2.74 12.12
C VAL A 75 -5.84 -1.35 12.75
N ALA A 76 -6.05 -0.30 11.96
CA ALA A 76 -6.14 1.06 12.49
C ALA A 76 -7.36 1.24 13.40
N SER A 77 -8.52 0.68 13.06
CA SER A 77 -9.72 0.78 13.89
C SER A 77 -9.61 0.03 15.21
N GLN A 78 -8.95 -1.13 15.18
CA GLN A 78 -8.86 -2.03 16.34
C GLN A 78 -7.74 -1.63 17.30
N TYR A 79 -6.60 -1.16 16.76
CA TYR A 79 -5.36 -1.05 17.53
C TYR A 79 -4.80 0.37 17.64
N ASP A 80 -5.26 1.33 16.81
CA ASP A 80 -4.83 2.72 16.94
C ASP A 80 -5.66 3.48 17.96
N GLY A 81 -5.22 3.46 19.21
CA GLY A 81 -5.85 4.22 20.29
C GLY A 81 -5.77 5.74 20.10
N SER A 82 -4.81 6.22 19.29
CA SER A 82 -4.64 7.68 19.04
C SER A 82 -5.67 8.22 18.03
N GLY A 83 -6.18 7.38 17.14
CA GLY A 83 -7.02 7.76 16.02
C GLY A 83 -6.28 8.52 14.90
N GLN A 84 -4.96 8.54 14.90
CA GLN A 84 -4.16 9.18 13.86
C GLN A 84 -4.35 8.50 12.51
N TRP A 85 -4.21 7.15 12.48
CA TRP A 85 -4.21 6.40 11.22
C TRP A 85 -5.59 6.30 10.59
N TYR A 86 -6.66 6.25 11.39
CA TYR A 86 -8.04 6.20 10.90
C TYR A 86 -8.98 6.95 11.86
N PRO A 87 -9.06 8.30 11.78
CA PRO A 87 -9.85 9.13 12.67
C PRO A 87 -11.33 8.72 12.73
N LYS A 88 -12.00 9.02 13.85
CA LYS A 88 -13.45 8.73 14.02
C LYS A 88 -14.35 9.70 13.27
N ASP A 89 -13.84 10.88 12.88
CA ASP A 89 -14.59 11.88 12.13
C ASP A 89 -15.08 11.35 10.78
N ALA A 90 -16.36 11.50 10.50
CA ALA A 90 -16.99 10.94 9.30
C ALA A 90 -16.45 11.56 8.01
N SER A 91 -16.12 12.87 8.01
CA SER A 91 -15.59 13.54 6.82
C SER A 91 -14.16 13.12 6.54
N ALA A 92 -13.33 12.94 7.58
CA ALA A 92 -11.98 12.38 7.42
C ALA A 92 -12.04 10.94 6.89
N ARG A 93 -12.91 10.09 7.44
CA ARG A 93 -13.12 8.71 6.97
C ARG A 93 -13.56 8.65 5.51
N GLY A 94 -14.50 9.53 5.11
CA GLY A 94 -14.93 9.61 3.71
C GLY A 94 -13.78 9.96 2.77
N ARG A 95 -12.93 10.93 3.14
CA ARG A 95 -11.74 11.29 2.37
C ARG A 95 -10.71 10.16 2.34
N ILE A 96 -10.46 9.48 3.46
CA ILE A 96 -9.56 8.32 3.51
C ILE A 96 -10.08 7.22 2.59
N THR A 97 -11.37 6.90 2.65
CA THR A 97 -11.99 5.86 1.81
C THR A 97 -11.84 6.17 0.32
N LEU A 98 -11.94 7.45 -0.08
CA LEU A 98 -11.67 7.89 -1.45
C LEU A 98 -10.26 7.48 -1.91
N TRP A 99 -9.24 7.71 -1.07
CA TRP A 99 -7.86 7.36 -1.37
C TRP A 99 -7.60 5.85 -1.31
N LEU A 100 -8.29 5.12 -0.44
CA LEU A 100 -8.23 3.66 -0.42
C LEU A 100 -8.76 3.07 -1.74
N ALA A 101 -9.81 3.66 -2.31
CA ALA A 101 -10.32 3.26 -3.62
C ALA A 101 -9.30 3.54 -4.73
N LEU A 102 -8.67 4.72 -4.75
CA LEU A 102 -7.60 5.04 -5.70
C LEU A 102 -6.39 4.12 -5.54
N ALA A 103 -6.05 3.71 -4.31
CA ALA A 103 -4.96 2.77 -4.05
C ALA A 103 -5.20 1.39 -4.71
N GLU A 104 -6.45 0.99 -4.90
CA GLU A 104 -6.78 -0.21 -5.67
C GLU A 104 -6.54 0.01 -7.17
N ASP A 105 -6.87 1.18 -7.71
CA ASP A 105 -6.57 1.51 -9.11
C ASP A 105 -5.05 1.54 -9.36
N ILE A 106 -4.26 2.07 -8.42
CA ILE A 106 -2.79 2.02 -8.46
C ILE A 106 -2.30 0.57 -8.42
N THR A 107 -2.90 -0.28 -7.58
CA THR A 107 -2.57 -1.71 -7.52
C THR A 107 -2.87 -2.39 -8.85
N ARG A 108 -4.03 -2.15 -9.44
CA ARG A 108 -4.45 -2.75 -10.72
C ARG A 108 -3.69 -2.20 -11.93
N SER A 109 -2.95 -1.13 -11.77
CA SER A 109 -2.19 -0.48 -12.83
C SER A 109 -0.67 -0.58 -12.59
N ALA A 110 -0.10 0.23 -11.71
CA ALA A 110 1.35 0.25 -11.47
C ALA A 110 1.89 -1.10 -10.98
N SER A 111 1.18 -1.77 -10.03
CA SER A 111 1.60 -3.10 -9.59
C SER A 111 1.44 -4.17 -10.67
N ALA A 112 0.39 -4.10 -11.51
CA ALA A 112 0.23 -5.04 -12.61
C ALA A 112 1.34 -4.89 -13.67
N ALA A 113 1.72 -3.65 -14.01
CA ALA A 113 2.85 -3.37 -14.90
C ALA A 113 4.17 -3.91 -14.30
N ARG A 114 4.40 -3.66 -13.01
CA ARG A 114 5.56 -4.19 -12.28
C ARG A 114 5.63 -5.72 -12.31
N LEU A 115 4.51 -6.40 -12.05
CA LEU A 115 4.45 -7.87 -12.09
C LEU A 115 4.68 -8.41 -13.50
N HIS A 116 4.19 -7.71 -14.52
CA HIS A 116 4.45 -8.07 -15.92
C HIS A 116 5.93 -8.00 -16.24
N LEU A 117 6.58 -6.90 -15.90
CA LEU A 117 8.01 -6.69 -16.19
C LEU A 117 8.92 -7.63 -15.37
N ALA A 118 8.60 -7.84 -14.08
CA ALA A 118 9.46 -8.64 -13.21
C ALA A 118 9.26 -10.15 -13.36
N PHE A 119 8.04 -10.61 -13.62
CA PHE A 119 7.67 -12.03 -13.55
C PHE A 119 6.85 -12.53 -14.75
N ALA A 120 6.72 -11.74 -15.81
CA ALA A 120 5.96 -12.06 -17.02
C ALA A 120 4.46 -12.41 -16.73
N TYR A 121 3.86 -11.82 -15.69
CA TYR A 121 2.42 -11.96 -15.47
C TYR A 121 1.66 -11.32 -16.64
N PRO A 122 0.56 -11.94 -17.12
CA PRO A 122 -0.20 -11.39 -18.23
C PRO A 122 -0.80 -10.01 -17.90
N ALA A 123 -0.43 -8.98 -18.66
CA ALA A 123 -1.00 -7.64 -18.57
C ALA A 123 -0.79 -6.88 -19.88
N ASP A 124 -1.69 -5.96 -20.20
CA ASP A 124 -1.44 -4.92 -21.22
C ASP A 124 -0.60 -3.81 -20.54
N LEU A 125 0.72 -3.87 -20.73
CA LEU A 125 1.66 -2.96 -20.10
C LEU A 125 1.31 -1.49 -20.39
N ALA A 126 1.06 -1.14 -21.65
CA ALA A 126 0.75 0.24 -22.03
C ALA A 126 -0.56 0.74 -21.40
N ALA A 127 -1.59 -0.11 -21.33
CA ALA A 127 -2.84 0.25 -20.67
C ALA A 127 -2.64 0.41 -19.14
N CYS A 128 -1.84 -0.47 -18.51
CA CYS A 128 -1.49 -0.36 -17.10
C CYS A 128 -0.74 0.95 -16.81
N GLN A 129 0.29 1.28 -17.62
CA GLN A 129 1.05 2.52 -17.45
C GLN A 129 0.16 3.76 -17.63
N ARG A 130 -0.70 3.81 -18.66
CA ARG A 130 -1.65 4.93 -18.83
C ARG A 130 -2.57 5.14 -17.63
N LYS A 131 -3.12 4.05 -17.07
CA LYS A 131 -3.96 4.11 -15.86
C LYS A 131 -3.18 4.56 -14.63
N ALA A 132 -1.96 4.09 -14.46
CA ALA A 132 -1.08 4.52 -13.37
C ALA A 132 -0.77 6.01 -13.47
N HIS A 133 -0.43 6.52 -14.67
CA HIS A 133 -0.22 7.95 -14.89
C HIS A 133 -1.47 8.78 -14.54
N ALA A 134 -2.68 8.30 -14.87
CA ALA A 134 -3.92 8.98 -14.49
C ALA A 134 -4.09 9.04 -12.96
N ALA A 135 -3.85 7.95 -12.26
CA ALA A 135 -3.90 7.91 -10.80
C ALA A 135 -2.83 8.81 -10.15
N PHE A 136 -1.60 8.80 -10.68
CA PHE A 136 -0.51 9.64 -10.16
C PHE A 136 -0.76 11.12 -10.38
N ARG A 137 -1.42 11.50 -11.48
CA ARG A 137 -1.83 12.90 -11.70
C ARG A 137 -2.84 13.35 -10.66
N LEU A 138 -3.87 12.53 -10.35
CA LEU A 138 -4.84 12.85 -9.29
C LEU A 138 -4.16 13.03 -7.93
N LEU A 139 -3.17 12.19 -7.61
CA LEU A 139 -2.39 12.32 -6.38
C LEU A 139 -1.56 13.59 -6.38
N ASP A 140 -0.83 13.86 -7.48
CA ASP A 140 0.05 15.03 -7.59
C ASP A 140 -0.71 16.33 -7.50
N ASP A 141 -1.83 16.46 -8.23
CA ASP A 141 -2.69 17.65 -8.22
C ASP A 141 -3.25 17.92 -6.79
N HIS A 142 -3.74 16.88 -6.10
CA HIS A 142 -4.22 16.99 -4.73
C HIS A 142 -3.09 17.39 -3.75
N LEU A 143 -1.93 16.73 -3.86
CA LEU A 143 -0.79 17.00 -3.00
C LEU A 143 -0.22 18.41 -3.25
N ALA A 144 -0.18 18.87 -4.50
CA ALA A 144 0.23 20.24 -4.83
C ALA A 144 -0.65 21.27 -4.14
N MET A 145 -1.98 21.09 -4.18
CA MET A 145 -2.92 21.97 -3.47
C MET A 145 -2.77 21.86 -1.95
N SER A 146 -2.57 20.66 -1.42
CA SER A 146 -2.36 20.45 0.03
C SER A 146 -1.07 21.10 0.51
N GLN A 147 0.04 20.94 -0.22
CA GLN A 147 1.33 21.51 0.09
C GLN A 147 1.32 23.04 0.02
N HIS A 148 0.57 23.63 -0.93
CA HIS A 148 0.34 25.08 -0.98
C HIS A 148 -0.30 25.61 0.30
N HIS A 149 -1.12 24.79 0.96
CA HIS A 149 -1.75 25.10 2.26
C HIS A 149 -0.93 24.59 3.48
N GLY A 150 0.34 24.25 3.29
CA GLY A 150 1.22 23.78 4.37
C GLY A 150 0.88 22.37 4.90
N ARG A 151 0.17 21.55 4.10
CA ARG A 151 -0.17 20.16 4.46
C ARG A 151 0.58 19.19 3.55
N ALA A 152 1.26 18.21 4.14
CA ALA A 152 2.08 17.25 3.40
C ALA A 152 1.33 15.95 3.03
N TRP A 153 0.16 15.69 3.62
CA TRP A 153 -0.51 14.40 3.61
C TRP A 153 -1.82 14.41 2.81
N LEU A 154 -2.26 13.23 2.41
CA LEU A 154 -3.50 13.06 1.64
C LEU A 154 -4.75 13.49 2.45
N VAL A 155 -4.74 13.25 3.76
CA VAL A 155 -5.83 13.67 4.66
C VAL A 155 -5.25 14.19 5.97
N GLY A 156 -5.64 15.41 6.37
CA GLY A 156 -5.22 15.97 7.67
C GLY A 156 -3.81 16.54 7.69
N THR A 157 -3.20 16.52 8.87
CA THR A 157 -1.87 17.13 9.14
C THR A 157 -0.79 16.10 9.48
N THR A 158 -1.15 14.83 9.57
CA THR A 158 -0.26 13.68 9.81
C THR A 158 -0.63 12.57 8.82
N PRO A 159 0.28 11.63 8.52
CA PRO A 159 -0.03 10.51 7.64
C PRO A 159 -1.16 9.65 8.23
N THR A 160 -1.97 9.09 7.33
CA THR A 160 -3.07 8.18 7.63
C THR A 160 -2.93 6.89 6.84
N ILE A 161 -3.87 5.96 7.01
CA ILE A 161 -3.91 4.75 6.16
C ILE A 161 -4.13 5.08 4.67
N ALA A 162 -4.61 6.28 4.32
CA ALA A 162 -4.68 6.74 2.94
C ALA A 162 -3.27 6.84 2.33
N ASP A 163 -2.34 7.47 3.07
CA ASP A 163 -0.95 7.62 2.66
C ASP A 163 -0.27 6.24 2.53
N ILE A 164 -0.46 5.37 3.54
CA ILE A 164 0.07 3.99 3.49
C ILE A 164 -0.45 3.23 2.26
N ALA A 165 -1.74 3.36 1.96
CA ALA A 165 -2.38 2.61 0.88
C ALA A 165 -1.88 3.02 -0.52
N CYS A 166 -1.67 4.31 -0.74
CA CYS A 166 -1.23 4.84 -2.03
C CYS A 166 0.30 4.72 -2.23
N PHE A 167 1.09 4.67 -1.15
CA PHE A 167 2.54 4.84 -1.18
C PHE A 167 3.32 3.76 -1.94
N PRO A 168 3.20 2.43 -1.65
CA PRO A 168 4.20 1.47 -2.12
C PRO A 168 4.32 1.41 -3.63
N TYR A 169 3.23 1.26 -4.35
CA TYR A 169 3.28 1.14 -5.82
C TYR A 169 3.49 2.46 -6.55
N THR A 170 3.31 3.58 -5.85
CA THR A 170 3.74 4.89 -6.32
C THR A 170 5.25 5.04 -6.17
N ALA A 171 5.81 4.67 -5.01
CA ALA A 171 7.25 4.68 -4.77
C ALA A 171 8.02 3.66 -5.63
N LEU A 172 7.37 2.56 -6.02
CA LEU A 172 7.91 1.52 -6.91
C LEU A 172 7.63 1.79 -8.40
N ALA A 173 7.20 2.99 -8.78
CA ALA A 173 6.82 3.32 -10.17
C ALA A 173 7.91 3.01 -11.19
N ALA A 174 9.19 3.21 -10.83
CA ALA A 174 10.32 2.90 -11.70
C ALA A 174 10.40 1.40 -12.06
N GLU A 175 9.97 0.49 -11.16
CA GLU A 175 9.92 -0.95 -11.46
C GLU A 175 8.76 -1.32 -12.41
N ALA A 176 7.86 -0.37 -12.69
CA ALA A 176 6.80 -0.47 -13.68
C ALA A 176 7.13 0.30 -14.98
N ASP A 177 8.38 0.75 -15.14
CA ASP A 177 8.84 1.62 -16.23
C ASP A 177 8.01 2.92 -16.32
N ILE A 178 7.75 3.53 -15.17
CA ILE A 178 7.02 4.79 -15.05
C ILE A 178 7.91 5.82 -14.35
N ASP A 179 8.20 6.92 -15.05
CA ASP A 179 8.95 8.05 -14.50
C ASP A 179 8.02 8.99 -13.71
N LEU A 180 8.49 9.44 -12.55
CA LEU A 180 7.78 10.38 -11.68
C LEU A 180 8.24 11.85 -11.86
N ILE A 181 9.09 12.16 -12.83
CA ILE A 181 9.59 13.54 -13.06
C ILE A 181 8.44 14.54 -13.24
N ALA A 182 7.37 14.14 -13.91
CA ALA A 182 6.19 14.97 -14.15
C ALA A 182 5.30 15.21 -12.90
N TYR A 183 5.64 14.62 -11.76
CA TYR A 183 4.83 14.62 -10.53
C TYR A 183 5.62 15.17 -9.34
N PRO A 184 5.92 16.47 -9.28
CA PRO A 184 6.81 17.04 -8.27
C PRO A 184 6.22 17.01 -6.85
N ALA A 185 4.91 17.18 -6.68
CA ALA A 185 4.27 17.12 -5.38
C ALA A 185 4.21 15.69 -4.84
N LEU A 186 3.97 14.74 -5.74
CA LEU A 186 3.98 13.31 -5.43
C LEU A 186 5.38 12.84 -4.99
N ARG A 187 6.44 13.31 -5.65
CA ARG A 187 7.83 12.99 -5.27
C ARG A 187 8.17 13.52 -3.89
N ARG A 188 7.78 14.76 -3.56
CA ARG A 188 7.97 15.31 -2.20
C ARG A 188 7.22 14.49 -1.16
N TRP A 189 5.97 14.13 -1.42
CA TRP A 189 5.18 13.30 -0.50
C TRP A 189 5.81 11.90 -0.28
N ILE A 190 6.34 11.27 -1.33
CA ILE A 190 7.10 10.01 -1.18
C ILE A 190 8.29 10.21 -0.24
N ASP A 191 9.00 11.31 -0.39
CA ASP A 191 10.17 11.64 0.43
C ASP A 191 9.76 11.96 1.87
N ASP A 192 8.69 12.74 2.07
CA ASP A 192 8.14 13.04 3.39
C ASP A 192 7.76 11.76 4.16
N LEU A 193 7.13 10.80 3.48
CA LEU A 193 6.76 9.54 4.11
C LEU A 193 7.98 8.66 4.46
N ARG A 194 9.02 8.68 3.63
CA ARG A 194 10.28 7.97 3.91
C ARG A 194 11.05 8.57 5.08
N HIS A 195 10.87 9.87 5.35
CA HIS A 195 11.43 10.56 6.51
C HIS A 195 10.54 10.45 7.77
N TRP A 196 9.32 9.91 7.65
CA TRP A 196 8.44 9.79 8.79
C TRP A 196 9.03 8.85 9.86
N PRO A 197 9.04 9.26 11.16
CA PRO A 197 9.65 8.47 12.22
C PRO A 197 9.17 7.02 12.24
N GLY A 198 10.11 6.09 12.33
CA GLY A 198 9.81 4.65 12.32
C GLY A 198 9.49 4.07 10.93
N PHE A 199 9.85 4.77 9.85
CA PHE A 199 9.74 4.18 8.51
C PHE A 199 10.58 2.91 8.39
N ILE A 200 10.02 1.86 7.80
CA ILE A 200 10.73 0.62 7.48
C ILE A 200 10.84 0.45 5.96
N THR A 201 11.93 -0.13 5.51
CA THR A 201 12.20 -0.35 4.09
C THR A 201 11.55 -1.62 3.54
N MET A 202 11.46 -1.69 2.21
CA MET A 202 11.30 -2.94 1.46
C MET A 202 12.21 -2.92 0.22
N PRO A 203 12.50 -4.06 -0.42
CA PRO A 203 13.21 -4.04 -1.70
C PRO A 203 12.56 -3.07 -2.69
N GLY A 204 13.35 -2.18 -3.27
CA GLY A 204 12.90 -1.09 -4.15
C GLY A 204 12.49 0.21 -3.44
N ILE A 205 12.23 0.18 -2.13
CA ILE A 205 11.93 1.38 -1.32
C ILE A 205 12.93 1.45 -0.16
N LEU A 206 13.92 2.31 -0.31
CA LEU A 206 15.02 2.46 0.64
C LEU A 206 14.78 3.67 1.55
N HIS A 207 15.55 3.77 2.65
CA HIS A 207 15.62 5.00 3.42
C HIS A 207 16.07 6.16 2.52
N PRO A 208 15.64 7.41 2.82
CA PRO A 208 16.19 8.58 2.14
C PRO A 208 17.69 8.61 2.35
N SER A 209 18.42 9.15 1.37
CA SER A 209 19.84 9.46 1.55
C SER A 209 20.00 10.57 2.59
N PRO A 210 21.04 10.54 3.43
CA PRO A 210 21.31 11.57 4.40
C PRO A 210 21.57 12.93 3.74
#